data_1d89fc90baa18d13d0521a4abc90bdc8
#
_entry.id   1d89fc90baa18d13d0521a4abc90bdc8
#
_cell.length_a   1.000
_cell.length_b   1.000
_cell.length_c   1.000
_cell.angle_alpha   90.00
_cell.angle_beta   90.00
_cell.angle_gamma   90.00
#
_symmetry.space_group_name_H-M   'P 1'
#
loop_
_entity.id
_entity.type
_entity.pdbx_description
1 polymer ?
#
loop_
_entity_poly.entity_id
_entity_poly.type
_entity_poly.pdbx_seq_one_letter_code
_entity_poly.pdbx_strand_id
1 'polypeptide(L)'
;MLNIARQTIDFYMKNLKVPNIDNLDIADKNLITERWSIFVTVYYKWNIRWSWWNIKEIEDNIVSETISNTIHAISNDSRFKAITLSESKDLKIRIDKISSRNILKDKNINQIDPTINWIIVIKKDYSKLACILPNINPLLLTWEDFIPVLKEKLKEKDFIESDYIIYEITTEVNTDY
;
A
#
# COMPACT_ATOMS: atom_id res chain seq x y z
N MET A 1 -4.43 -12.62 -5.29
CA MET A 1 -4.68 -11.39 -4.50
C MET A 1 -5.59 -10.40 -5.23
N LEU A 2 -5.32 -10.01 -6.49
CA LEU A 2 -6.19 -9.06 -7.23
C LEU A 2 -7.65 -9.51 -7.29
N ASN A 3 -7.89 -10.78 -7.62
CA ASN A 3 -9.24 -11.33 -7.63
C ASN A 3 -9.93 -11.24 -6.26
N ILE A 4 -9.18 -11.48 -5.17
CA ILE A 4 -9.69 -11.35 -3.80
C ILE A 4 -10.09 -9.89 -3.51
N ALA A 5 -9.25 -8.92 -3.85
CA ALA A 5 -9.57 -7.50 -3.67
C ALA A 5 -10.80 -7.09 -4.50
N ARG A 6 -10.90 -7.55 -5.75
CA ARG A 6 -12.06 -7.27 -6.62
C ARG A 6 -13.34 -7.86 -6.02
N GLN A 7 -13.34 -9.14 -5.66
CA GLN A 7 -14.48 -9.79 -5.02
C GLN A 7 -14.86 -9.11 -3.70
N THR A 8 -13.87 -8.64 -2.92
CA THR A 8 -14.09 -7.88 -1.67
C THR A 8 -14.85 -6.60 -1.94
N ILE A 9 -14.44 -5.82 -2.96
CA ILE A 9 -15.13 -4.60 -3.36
C ILE A 9 -16.57 -4.91 -3.79
N ASP A 10 -16.74 -5.88 -4.69
CA ASP A 10 -18.06 -6.24 -5.24
C ASP A 10 -19.02 -6.73 -4.14
N PHE A 11 -18.51 -7.57 -3.22
CA PHE A 11 -19.30 -8.04 -2.09
C PHE A 11 -19.71 -6.90 -1.15
N TYR A 12 -18.74 -6.03 -0.81
CA TYR A 12 -18.99 -4.89 0.08
C TYR A 12 -20.01 -3.92 -0.52
N MET A 13 -19.85 -3.58 -1.81
CA MET A 13 -20.76 -2.66 -2.49
C MET A 13 -22.19 -3.22 -2.62
N LYS A 14 -22.33 -4.54 -2.71
CA LYS A 14 -23.64 -5.21 -2.80
C LYS A 14 -24.33 -5.36 -1.44
N ASN A 15 -23.55 -5.69 -0.39
CA ASN A 15 -24.11 -6.12 0.88
C ASN A 15 -23.91 -5.11 2.02
N LEU A 16 -23.05 -4.09 1.85
CA LEU A 16 -22.60 -3.15 2.86
C LEU A 16 -22.00 -3.86 4.12
N LYS A 17 -21.40 -5.01 3.88
CA LYS A 17 -20.76 -5.85 4.91
C LYS A 17 -19.38 -6.29 4.42
N VAL A 18 -18.45 -6.40 5.36
CA VAL A 18 -17.13 -6.98 5.06
C VAL A 18 -17.30 -8.47 4.79
N PRO A 19 -16.77 -9.00 3.66
CA PRO A 19 -16.80 -10.43 3.42
C PRO A 19 -15.85 -11.15 4.38
N ASN A 20 -16.18 -12.41 4.69
CA ASN A 20 -15.24 -13.36 5.23
C ASN A 20 -14.66 -14.24 4.11
N ILE A 21 -13.71 -15.12 4.43
CA ILE A 21 -13.06 -16.00 3.45
C ILE A 21 -14.05 -16.88 2.69
N ASP A 22 -15.09 -17.39 3.38
CA ASP A 22 -16.09 -18.28 2.78
C ASP A 22 -17.01 -17.58 1.76
N ASN A 23 -17.03 -16.27 1.76
CA ASN A 23 -17.81 -15.48 0.79
C ASN A 23 -17.07 -15.27 -0.54
N LEU A 24 -15.81 -15.70 -0.63
CA LEU A 24 -14.94 -15.44 -1.77
C LEU A 24 -14.52 -16.73 -2.47
N ASP A 25 -14.36 -16.66 -3.79
CA ASP A 25 -13.77 -17.74 -4.58
C ASP A 25 -12.22 -17.61 -4.55
N ILE A 26 -11.57 -18.50 -3.79
CA ILE A 26 -10.12 -18.51 -3.62
C ILE A 26 -9.55 -19.68 -4.40
N ALA A 27 -9.08 -19.39 -5.60
CA ALA A 27 -8.49 -20.38 -6.50
C ALA A 27 -7.20 -20.99 -5.94
N ASP A 28 -6.32 -20.17 -5.35
CA ASP A 28 -5.08 -20.63 -4.73
C ASP A 28 -5.24 -20.76 -3.21
N LYS A 29 -5.35 -22.01 -2.76
CA LYS A 29 -5.54 -22.33 -1.34
C LYS A 29 -4.30 -22.05 -0.48
N ASN A 30 -3.11 -21.92 -1.06
CA ASN A 30 -1.90 -21.58 -0.30
C ASN A 30 -2.03 -20.18 0.32
N LEU A 31 -2.76 -19.27 -0.31
CA LEU A 31 -2.99 -17.92 0.20
C LEU A 31 -3.69 -17.90 1.58
N ILE A 32 -4.38 -19.00 1.96
CA ILE A 32 -5.05 -19.10 3.27
C ILE A 32 -4.04 -19.46 4.38
N THR A 33 -2.88 -20.01 4.03
CA THR A 33 -1.84 -20.43 4.99
C THR A 33 -0.65 -19.48 5.03
N GLU A 34 -0.47 -18.63 4.01
CA GLU A 34 0.62 -17.67 3.94
C GLU A 34 0.28 -16.40 4.72
N ARG A 35 1.29 -15.80 5.35
CA ARG A 35 1.20 -14.48 5.99
C ARG A 35 2.16 -13.50 5.33
N TRP A 36 1.61 -12.44 4.77
CA TRP A 36 2.37 -11.36 4.17
C TRP A 36 1.65 -10.03 4.37
N SER A 37 2.41 -8.98 4.57
CA SER A 37 1.86 -7.64 4.55
C SER A 37 1.59 -7.21 3.12
N ILE A 38 0.45 -6.56 2.92
CA ILE A 38 -0.05 -6.15 1.61
C ILE A 38 -0.33 -4.65 1.62
N PHE A 39 0.07 -4.00 0.54
CA PHE A 39 -0.35 -2.65 0.25
C PHE A 39 -1.42 -2.70 -0.84
N VAL A 40 -2.56 -2.10 -0.61
CA VAL A 40 -3.64 -1.98 -1.59
C VAL A 40 -3.73 -0.54 -2.05
N THR A 41 -3.61 -0.31 -3.35
CA THR A 41 -3.85 1.00 -3.98
C THR A 41 -4.99 0.86 -4.97
N VAL A 42 -5.94 1.77 -4.89
CA VAL A 42 -7.08 1.82 -5.79
C VAL A 42 -7.03 3.12 -6.58
N TYR A 43 -7.15 2.99 -7.89
CA TYR A 43 -7.18 4.11 -8.83
C TYR A 43 -8.58 4.28 -9.39
N TYR A 44 -8.98 5.53 -9.58
CA TYR A 44 -10.16 5.89 -10.33
C TYR A 44 -9.76 6.90 -11.40
N LYS A 45 -10.08 6.60 -12.67
CA LYS A 45 -9.65 7.42 -13.83
C LYS A 45 -8.15 7.71 -13.82
N TRP A 46 -7.34 6.69 -13.50
CA TRP A 46 -5.87 6.73 -13.44
C TRP A 46 -5.26 7.62 -12.35
N ASN A 47 -6.10 8.20 -11.49
CA ASN A 47 -5.60 8.91 -10.31
C ASN A 47 -5.67 7.98 -9.10
N ILE A 48 -4.65 8.05 -8.22
CA ILE A 48 -4.73 7.39 -6.92
C ILE A 48 -5.93 7.98 -6.20
N ARG A 49 -6.83 7.10 -5.80
CA ARG A 49 -8.05 7.52 -5.12
C ARG A 49 -8.07 7.06 -3.68
N TRP A 50 -7.60 5.83 -3.42
CA TRP A 50 -7.58 5.23 -2.10
C TRP A 50 -6.37 4.32 -1.96
N SER A 51 -5.82 4.22 -0.74
CA SER A 51 -4.78 3.25 -0.43
C SER A 51 -4.77 2.90 1.06
N TRP A 52 -4.36 1.68 1.36
CA TRP A 52 -4.17 1.22 2.73
C TRP A 52 -3.08 0.17 2.82
N TRP A 53 -2.36 0.15 3.94
CA TRP A 53 -1.32 -0.80 4.22
C TRP A 53 -1.00 -0.85 5.72
N ASN A 54 -0.38 -1.94 6.15
CA ASN A 54 0.17 -2.10 7.48
C ASN A 54 1.68 -2.31 7.40
N ILE A 55 2.45 -1.79 8.36
CA ILE A 55 3.91 -1.98 8.40
C ILE A 55 4.26 -3.47 8.52
N LYS A 56 3.41 -4.23 9.21
CA LYS A 56 3.50 -5.69 9.37
C LYS A 56 2.15 -6.29 9.03
N GLU A 57 2.17 -7.59 8.74
CA GLU A 57 0.95 -8.38 8.64
C GLU A 57 0.19 -8.38 9.97
N ILE A 58 -1.08 -8.06 9.93
CA ILE A 58 -1.98 -8.00 11.09
C ILE A 58 -2.86 -9.23 11.13
N GLU A 59 -3.37 -9.64 9.97
CA GLU A 59 -4.31 -10.76 9.85
C GLU A 59 -3.59 -12.12 9.82
N ASP A 60 -4.35 -13.18 10.05
CA ASP A 60 -3.82 -14.55 10.15
C ASP A 60 -3.29 -15.10 8.82
N ASN A 61 -3.73 -14.55 7.71
CA ASN A 61 -3.33 -14.98 6.37
C ASN A 61 -3.49 -13.86 5.33
N ILE A 62 -2.89 -14.10 4.15
CA ILE A 62 -2.84 -13.10 3.07
C ILE A 62 -4.22 -12.78 2.49
N VAL A 63 -5.18 -13.72 2.57
CA VAL A 63 -6.56 -13.48 2.11
C VAL A 63 -7.24 -12.48 3.02
N SER A 64 -7.18 -12.71 4.33
CA SER A 64 -7.75 -11.82 5.35
C SER A 64 -7.06 -10.45 5.31
N GLU A 65 -5.73 -10.40 5.16
CA GLU A 65 -4.97 -9.15 5.01
C GLU A 65 -5.41 -8.38 3.75
N THR A 66 -5.66 -9.09 2.63
CA THR A 66 -6.15 -8.47 1.39
C THR A 66 -7.56 -7.91 1.58
N ILE A 67 -8.46 -8.67 2.22
CA ILE A 67 -9.82 -8.22 2.53
C ILE A 67 -9.77 -6.96 3.40
N SER A 68 -9.09 -7.03 4.53
CA SER A 68 -8.98 -5.96 5.52
C SER A 68 -8.44 -4.68 4.89
N ASN A 69 -7.28 -4.76 4.20
CA ASN A 69 -6.66 -3.60 3.58
C ASN A 69 -7.48 -3.05 2.41
N THR A 70 -8.19 -3.89 1.67
CA THR A 70 -9.10 -3.42 0.60
C THR A 70 -10.25 -2.63 1.19
N ILE A 71 -10.91 -3.12 2.25
CA ILE A 71 -12.00 -2.42 2.91
C ILE A 71 -11.51 -1.09 3.49
N HIS A 72 -10.37 -1.09 4.20
CA HIS A 72 -9.79 0.14 4.73
C HIS A 72 -9.44 1.15 3.63
N ALA A 73 -8.88 0.68 2.51
CA ALA A 73 -8.59 1.56 1.38
C ALA A 73 -9.86 2.25 0.88
N ILE A 74 -10.93 1.52 0.60
CA ILE A 74 -12.14 2.07 -0.07
C ILE A 74 -13.11 2.81 0.88
N SER A 75 -12.99 2.63 2.20
CA SER A 75 -13.92 3.21 3.18
C SER A 75 -13.28 4.12 4.23
N ASN A 76 -12.02 3.90 4.58
CA ASN A 76 -11.38 4.54 5.73
C ASN A 76 -10.17 5.42 5.39
N ASP A 77 -9.80 5.58 4.13
CA ASP A 77 -8.75 6.52 3.74
C ASP A 77 -9.24 7.96 3.96
N SER A 78 -8.73 8.61 4.99
CA SER A 78 -9.17 9.91 5.45
C SER A 78 -9.00 11.05 4.44
N ARG A 79 -8.22 10.83 3.38
CA ARG A 79 -7.99 11.81 2.31
C ARG A 79 -9.18 11.92 1.36
N PHE A 80 -10.06 10.92 1.35
CA PHE A 80 -11.12 10.78 0.35
C PHE A 80 -12.44 10.33 0.98
N LYS A 81 -13.54 10.60 0.28
CA LYS A 81 -14.83 10.00 0.62
C LYS A 81 -14.83 8.51 0.26
N ALA A 82 -15.60 7.71 0.98
CA ALA A 82 -15.80 6.32 0.65
C ALA A 82 -16.24 6.13 -0.82
N ILE A 83 -15.88 4.99 -1.39
CA ILE A 83 -16.22 4.64 -2.76
C ILE A 83 -17.75 4.55 -2.94
N THR A 84 -18.23 4.94 -4.10
CA THR A 84 -19.61 4.75 -4.52
C THR A 84 -19.78 3.53 -5.43
N LEU A 85 -21.00 2.99 -5.52
CA LEU A 85 -21.31 1.87 -6.41
C LEU A 85 -21.03 2.19 -7.89
N SER A 86 -21.22 3.45 -8.32
CA SER A 86 -20.90 3.86 -9.68
C SER A 86 -19.39 3.88 -9.96
N GLU A 87 -18.57 4.28 -8.97
CA GLU A 87 -17.11 4.29 -9.09
C GLU A 87 -16.53 2.87 -9.10
N SER A 88 -17.13 1.92 -8.36
CA SER A 88 -16.56 0.59 -8.16
C SER A 88 -16.29 -0.19 -9.45
N LYS A 89 -17.06 0.08 -10.51
CA LYS A 89 -16.95 -0.60 -11.82
C LYS A 89 -15.72 -0.15 -12.62
N ASP A 90 -15.27 1.09 -12.40
CA ASP A 90 -14.18 1.72 -13.16
C ASP A 90 -12.85 1.76 -12.38
N LEU A 91 -12.81 1.06 -11.26
CA LEU A 91 -11.61 1.02 -10.44
C LEU A 91 -10.52 0.16 -11.09
N LYS A 92 -9.28 0.62 -10.93
CA LYS A 92 -8.08 -0.16 -11.14
C LYS A 92 -7.40 -0.43 -9.81
N ILE A 93 -6.90 -1.64 -9.64
CA ILE A 93 -6.32 -2.10 -8.37
C ILE A 93 -4.85 -2.44 -8.60
N ARG A 94 -4.02 -1.97 -7.69
CA ARG A 94 -2.65 -2.41 -7.53
C ARG A 94 -2.49 -3.03 -6.15
N ILE A 95 -1.87 -4.20 -6.10
CA ILE A 95 -1.49 -4.87 -4.86
C ILE A 95 0.01 -5.07 -4.87
N ASP A 96 0.66 -4.56 -3.82
CA ASP A 96 2.07 -4.76 -3.54
C ASP A 96 2.18 -5.72 -2.35
N LYS A 97 2.59 -6.97 -2.59
CA LYS A 97 2.95 -7.92 -1.56
C LYS A 97 4.37 -7.62 -1.09
N ILE A 98 4.54 -7.31 0.17
CA ILE A 98 5.85 -6.95 0.72
C ILE A 98 6.70 -8.21 0.86
N SER A 99 7.76 -8.35 0.04
CA SER A 99 8.66 -9.50 0.03
C SER A 99 9.87 -9.32 0.96
N SER A 100 10.31 -8.08 1.19
CA SER A 100 11.37 -7.80 2.15
C SER A 100 11.23 -6.43 2.82
N ARG A 101 11.80 -6.30 4.02
CA ARG A 101 11.93 -5.05 4.78
C ARG A 101 13.30 -5.02 5.43
N ASN A 102 14.17 -4.16 4.94
CA ASN A 102 15.53 -4.04 5.45
C ASN A 102 15.75 -2.65 6.04
N ILE A 103 16.21 -2.58 7.28
CA ILE A 103 16.60 -1.29 7.86
C ILE A 103 17.87 -0.82 7.14
N LEU A 104 17.83 0.42 6.70
CA LEU A 104 18.98 1.09 6.12
C LEU A 104 19.95 1.49 7.23
N LYS A 105 20.94 0.64 7.54
CA LYS A 105 21.86 0.88 8.66
C LYS A 105 23.12 1.64 8.25
N ASP A 106 23.72 1.23 7.15
CA ASP A 106 25.06 1.67 6.72
C ASP A 106 25.05 2.27 5.31
N LYS A 107 23.86 2.51 4.78
CA LYS A 107 23.65 3.11 3.48
C LYS A 107 22.94 4.44 3.65
N ASN A 108 23.25 5.36 2.80
CA ASN A 108 22.46 6.57 2.69
C ASN A 108 21.28 6.32 1.72
N ILE A 109 20.22 7.08 1.86
CA ILE A 109 18.99 6.94 1.05
C ILE A 109 19.26 6.97 -0.46
N ASN A 110 20.29 7.73 -0.90
CA ASN A 110 20.70 7.82 -2.30
C ASN A 110 21.24 6.51 -2.89
N GLN A 111 21.46 5.49 -2.09
CA GLN A 111 21.91 4.18 -2.55
C GLN A 111 20.76 3.21 -2.82
N ILE A 112 19.53 3.61 -2.55
CA ILE A 112 18.33 2.84 -2.88
C ILE A 112 17.85 3.27 -4.28
N ASP A 113 17.47 2.32 -5.12
CA ASP A 113 16.84 2.63 -6.40
C ASP A 113 15.34 2.94 -6.19
N PRO A 114 14.91 4.21 -6.30
CA PRO A 114 13.53 4.58 -6.04
C PRO A 114 12.54 4.11 -7.12
N THR A 115 13.05 3.59 -8.24
CA THR A 115 12.21 3.04 -9.31
C THR A 115 11.85 1.57 -9.07
N ILE A 116 12.62 0.88 -8.23
CA ILE A 116 12.46 -0.55 -7.92
C ILE A 116 11.97 -0.74 -6.49
N ASN A 117 12.61 -0.03 -5.55
CA ASN A 117 12.34 -0.17 -4.13
C ASN A 117 11.45 0.97 -3.63
N TRP A 118 10.60 0.68 -2.70
CA TRP A 118 9.94 1.74 -1.95
C TRP A 118 10.53 1.86 -0.56
N ILE A 119 10.23 2.95 0.09
CA ILE A 119 10.75 3.25 1.42
C ILE A 119 9.64 3.53 2.41
N ILE A 120 9.92 3.14 3.65
CA ILE A 120 9.20 3.62 4.82
C ILE A 120 10.18 4.43 5.65
N VAL A 121 9.80 5.65 5.98
CA VAL A 121 10.55 6.50 6.91
C VAL A 121 9.73 6.71 8.17
N ILE A 122 10.33 6.44 9.32
CA ILE A 122 9.71 6.58 10.64
C ILE A 122 10.59 7.52 11.44
N LYS A 123 10.03 8.63 11.93
CA LYS A 123 10.79 9.53 12.81
C LYS A 123 11.21 8.78 14.06
N LYS A 124 12.44 9.00 14.56
CA LYS A 124 12.98 8.24 15.70
C LYS A 124 12.17 8.37 16.99
N ASP A 125 11.43 9.45 17.12
CA ASP A 125 10.47 9.67 18.23
C ASP A 125 9.08 9.06 17.96
N TYR A 126 8.92 8.36 16.84
CA TYR A 126 7.67 7.73 16.37
C TYR A 126 6.50 8.69 16.13
N SER A 127 6.74 10.00 16.08
CA SER A 127 5.71 11.01 15.87
C SER A 127 5.20 11.09 14.43
N LYS A 128 6.00 10.63 13.46
CA LYS A 128 5.71 10.76 12.04
C LYS A 128 6.16 9.53 11.26
N LEU A 129 5.38 9.22 10.24
CA LEU A 129 5.64 8.13 9.32
C LEU A 129 5.25 8.55 7.91
N ALA A 130 6.07 8.21 6.93
CA ALA A 130 5.69 8.28 5.52
C ALA A 130 6.19 7.05 4.77
N CYS A 131 5.50 6.71 3.69
CA CYS A 131 5.98 5.74 2.72
C CYS A 131 5.85 6.30 1.30
N ILE A 132 6.74 5.84 0.43
CA ILE A 132 6.68 6.11 -1.00
C ILE A 132 6.87 4.78 -1.73
N LEU A 133 5.91 4.44 -2.59
CA LEU A 133 5.96 3.27 -3.47
C LEU A 133 6.81 3.56 -4.70
N PRO A 134 7.51 2.57 -5.26
CA PRO A 134 8.21 2.73 -6.54
C PRO A 134 7.20 2.97 -7.66
N ASN A 135 7.62 3.70 -8.67
CA ASN A 135 6.81 3.96 -9.87
C ASN A 135 5.41 4.53 -9.60
N ILE A 136 5.24 5.23 -8.48
CA ILE A 136 3.96 5.86 -8.14
C ILE A 136 3.69 7.09 -9.02
N ASN A 137 4.75 7.72 -9.47
CA ASN A 137 4.74 8.84 -10.39
C ASN A 137 5.93 8.69 -11.35
N PRO A 138 5.73 8.63 -12.67
CA PRO A 138 6.80 8.44 -13.66
C PRO A 138 7.80 9.61 -13.74
N LEU A 139 7.51 10.73 -13.09
CA LEU A 139 8.42 11.87 -13.00
C LEU A 139 9.38 11.78 -11.80
N LEU A 140 9.18 10.84 -10.89
CA LEU A 140 10.01 10.65 -9.71
C LEU A 140 11.02 9.52 -9.99
N LEU A 141 12.22 9.88 -10.40
CA LEU A 141 13.26 8.93 -10.82
C LEU A 141 14.46 8.91 -9.87
N THR A 142 14.72 10.00 -9.17
CA THR A 142 15.86 10.17 -8.26
C THR A 142 15.40 10.54 -6.86
N TRP A 143 16.29 10.46 -5.89
CA TRP A 143 15.95 10.85 -4.51
C TRP A 143 15.70 12.34 -4.36
N GLU A 144 16.34 13.15 -5.16
CA GLU A 144 16.10 14.59 -5.26
C GLU A 144 14.62 14.85 -5.58
N ASP A 145 14.00 14.01 -6.41
CA ASP A 145 12.58 14.10 -6.73
C ASP A 145 11.68 13.66 -5.57
N PHE A 146 12.12 12.64 -4.81
CA PHE A 146 11.34 12.09 -3.69
C PHE A 146 11.42 12.92 -2.41
N ILE A 147 12.50 13.65 -2.16
CA ILE A 147 12.65 14.46 -0.93
C ILE A 147 11.51 15.47 -0.74
N PRO A 148 11.08 16.26 -1.75
CA PRO A 148 9.92 17.13 -1.61
C PRO A 148 8.65 16.39 -1.22
N VAL A 149 8.41 15.20 -1.80
CA VAL A 149 7.24 14.37 -1.49
C VAL A 149 7.29 13.85 -0.04
N LEU A 150 8.48 13.45 0.43
CA LEU A 150 8.66 13.06 1.84
C LEU A 150 8.38 14.22 2.79
N LYS A 151 8.91 15.42 2.50
CA LYS A 151 8.68 16.63 3.31
C LYS A 151 7.19 16.95 3.42
N GLU A 152 6.47 16.88 2.30
CA GLU A 152 5.02 17.09 2.26
C GLU A 152 4.26 16.04 3.11
N LYS A 153 4.55 14.74 2.89
CA LYS A 153 3.90 13.66 3.63
C LYS A 153 4.16 13.71 5.13
N LEU A 154 5.39 14.07 5.52
CA LEU A 154 5.80 14.19 6.91
C LEU A 154 5.37 15.52 7.55
N LYS A 155 4.91 16.48 6.75
CA LYS A 155 4.65 17.87 7.16
C LYS A 155 5.87 18.49 7.86
N GLU A 156 7.04 18.32 7.22
CA GLU A 156 8.32 18.85 7.69
C GLU A 156 8.86 19.88 6.69
N LYS A 157 9.55 20.89 7.21
CA LYS A 157 10.25 21.86 6.34
C LYS A 157 11.50 21.25 5.72
N ASP A 158 12.21 20.43 6.49
CA ASP A 158 13.44 19.78 6.08
C ASP A 158 13.38 18.28 6.38
N PHE A 159 14.01 17.49 5.51
CA PHE A 159 14.20 16.07 5.71
C PHE A 159 15.66 15.84 6.08
N ILE A 160 15.91 15.53 7.35
CA ILE A 160 17.24 15.20 7.88
C ILE A 160 17.27 13.69 8.08
N GLU A 161 17.96 12.98 7.22
CA GLU A 161 17.97 11.52 7.17
C GLU A 161 18.31 10.88 8.54
N SER A 162 19.26 11.49 9.28
CA SER A 162 19.66 11.00 10.62
C SER A 162 18.54 11.01 11.67
N ASP A 163 17.44 11.73 11.43
CA ASP A 163 16.32 11.79 12.37
C ASP A 163 15.33 10.64 12.19
N TYR A 164 15.53 9.82 11.17
CA TYR A 164 14.59 8.77 10.78
C TYR A 164 15.20 7.38 10.86
N ILE A 165 14.34 6.40 11.11
CA ILE A 165 14.56 5.00 10.80
C ILE A 165 14.04 4.80 9.38
N ILE A 166 14.87 4.33 8.46
CA ILE A 166 14.53 4.14 7.06
C ILE A 166 14.54 2.66 6.75
N TYR A 167 13.45 2.18 6.16
CA TYR A 167 13.34 0.83 5.62
C TYR A 167 13.35 0.89 4.11
N GLU A 168 14.20 0.10 3.50
CA GLU A 168 14.14 -0.31 2.10
C GLU A 168 13.17 -1.47 1.99
N ILE A 169 12.20 -1.36 1.09
CA ILE A 169 11.12 -2.34 0.91
C ILE A 169 11.13 -2.82 -0.52
N THR A 170 11.05 -4.13 -0.70
CA THR A 170 10.76 -4.74 -1.99
C THR A 170 9.38 -5.36 -2.00
N THR A 171 8.73 -5.34 -3.16
CA THR A 171 7.39 -5.91 -3.33
C THR A 171 7.27 -6.73 -4.60
N GLU A 172 6.34 -7.68 -4.55
CA GLU A 172 5.79 -8.31 -5.73
C GLU A 172 4.53 -7.53 -6.13
N VAL A 173 4.58 -6.88 -7.29
CA VAL A 173 3.48 -6.01 -7.76
C VAL A 173 2.51 -6.82 -8.61
N ASN A 174 1.22 -6.69 -8.31
CA ASN A 174 0.12 -7.24 -9.09
C ASN A 174 -0.85 -6.11 -9.44
N THR A 175 -1.22 -5.99 -10.71
CA THR A 175 -2.17 -4.97 -11.21
C THR A 175 -3.23 -5.61 -12.08
N ASP A 176 -4.41 -4.98 -12.18
CA ASP A 176 -5.49 -5.36 -13.08
C ASP A 176 -5.61 -4.43 -14.31
N TYR A 177 -4.50 -3.79 -14.68
CA TYR A 177 -4.36 -2.87 -15.80
C TYR A 177 -3.02 -3.02 -16.51
#